data_2742b01086f50852829ebcbb4b33d62f
#
_entry.id   2742b01086f50852829ebcbb4b33d62f
#
_cell.length_a   1.000
_cell.length_b   1.000
_cell.length_c   1.000
_cell.angle_alpha   90.00
_cell.angle_beta   90.00
_cell.angle_gamma   90.00
#
_symmetry.space_group_name_H-M   'P 1'
#
loop_
_entity.id
_entity.type
_entity.pdbx_description
1 polymer ?
#
loop_
_entity_poly.entity_id
_entity_poly.type
_entity_poly.pdbx_seq_one_letter_code
_entity_poly.pdbx_strand_id
1 'polypeptide(L)'
;MEKRAFKRSFYHVRDEDAALDIVQDSMMKLAEHYGDKPVDELPMLFQRILSNTTLDWFRRQKTKNALFSNFNEFESKQNQDDFDVLEILAPLEGHERSESAEDTVNSQQIVAEIEIEIQKLPARQREAFLLRYWEELDVAETAAAMGCSEGSVKTHCSRAVQALDKALKAKGIKP
;
A
#
# COMPACT_ATOMS: atom_id res chain seq x y z
N MET A 1 0.57 9.49 12.26
CA MET A 1 0.84 9.69 10.81
C MET A 1 2.16 9.08 10.38
N GLU A 2 3.28 9.45 10.97
CA GLU A 2 4.64 9.04 10.57
C GLU A 2 4.85 7.52 10.51
N LYS A 3 4.48 6.77 11.56
CA LYS A 3 4.62 5.30 11.60
C LYS A 3 3.84 4.58 10.50
N ARG A 4 2.60 5.04 10.19
CA ARG A 4 1.80 4.48 9.09
C ARG A 4 2.44 4.79 7.74
N ALA A 5 2.88 6.04 7.53
CA ALA A 5 3.57 6.48 6.33
C ALA A 5 4.86 5.69 6.08
N PHE A 6 5.68 5.50 7.13
CA PHE A 6 6.88 4.67 7.05
C PHE A 6 6.55 3.23 6.65
N LYS A 7 5.60 2.58 7.34
CA LYS A 7 5.20 1.19 7.04
C LYS A 7 4.68 1.07 5.60
N ARG A 8 3.86 2.03 5.13
CA ARG A 8 3.39 2.06 3.74
C ARG A 8 4.55 2.20 2.76
N SER A 9 5.47 3.14 2.98
CA SER A 9 6.65 3.32 2.12
C SER A 9 7.51 2.07 2.10
N PHE A 10 7.74 1.44 3.25
CA PHE A 10 8.48 0.19 3.36
C PHE A 10 7.84 -0.96 2.57
N TYR A 11 6.52 -1.09 2.57
CA TYR A 11 5.84 -2.08 1.72
C TYR A 11 6.11 -1.86 0.22
N HIS A 12 6.36 -0.63 -0.19
CA HIS A 12 6.69 -0.32 -1.57
C HIS A 12 8.14 -0.60 -1.91
N VAL A 13 9.08 -0.08 -1.12
CA VAL A 13 10.50 -0.03 -1.49
C VAL A 13 11.32 -1.20 -0.93
N ARG A 14 10.87 -1.85 0.15
CA ARG A 14 11.54 -2.98 0.84
C ARG A 14 12.95 -2.64 1.36
N ASP A 15 13.18 -1.39 1.65
CA ASP A 15 14.41 -0.86 2.15
C ASP A 15 14.07 0.19 3.21
N GLU A 16 14.60 0.03 4.43
CA GLU A 16 14.26 0.89 5.57
C GLU A 16 14.76 2.31 5.36
N ASP A 17 15.98 2.46 4.86
CA ASP A 17 16.60 3.77 4.64
C ASP A 17 15.84 4.53 3.53
N ALA A 18 15.52 3.84 2.42
CA ALA A 18 14.72 4.42 1.36
C ALA A 18 13.30 4.78 1.81
N ALA A 19 12.69 3.98 2.69
CA ALA A 19 11.36 4.28 3.23
C ALA A 19 11.40 5.51 4.16
N LEU A 20 12.42 5.64 4.99
CA LEU A 20 12.64 6.82 5.83
C LEU A 20 12.87 8.08 4.98
N ASP A 21 13.73 7.99 3.97
CA ASP A 21 14.00 9.11 3.05
C ASP A 21 12.72 9.58 2.35
N ILE A 22 11.88 8.66 1.87
CA ILE A 22 10.60 8.98 1.25
C ILE A 22 9.68 9.74 2.22
N VAL A 23 9.57 9.29 3.46
CA VAL A 23 8.73 9.94 4.47
C VAL A 23 9.28 11.32 4.83
N GLN A 24 10.57 11.44 5.07
CA GLN A 24 11.21 12.72 5.39
C GLN A 24 11.07 13.74 4.25
N ASP A 25 11.38 13.33 3.01
CA ASP A 25 11.20 14.17 1.81
C ASP A 25 9.75 14.61 1.63
N SER A 26 8.79 13.73 1.93
CA SER A 26 7.37 14.06 1.87
C SER A 26 6.95 15.05 2.96
N MET A 27 7.47 14.92 4.17
CA MET A 27 7.19 15.86 5.26
C MET A 27 7.82 17.23 4.99
N MET A 28 9.05 17.28 4.45
CA MET A 28 9.69 18.51 4.04
C MET A 28 8.89 19.23 2.96
N LYS A 29 8.48 18.54 1.91
CA LYS A 29 7.63 19.08 0.83
C LYS A 29 6.29 19.59 1.35
N LEU A 30 5.67 18.87 2.31
CA LEU A 30 4.45 19.34 2.95
C LEU A 30 4.66 20.66 3.68
N ALA A 31 5.72 20.76 4.49
CA ALA A 31 6.03 21.96 5.25
C ALA A 31 6.39 23.15 4.33
N GLU A 32 7.19 22.92 3.29
CA GLU A 32 7.65 23.97 2.37
C GLU A 32 6.53 24.53 1.49
N HIS A 33 5.64 23.67 1.00
CA HIS A 33 4.64 24.08 0.01
C HIS A 33 3.23 24.27 0.56
N TYR A 34 2.95 23.75 1.75
CA TYR A 34 1.60 23.71 2.32
C TYR A 34 1.56 24.09 3.80
N GLY A 35 2.61 24.70 4.35
CA GLY A 35 2.68 25.12 5.75
C GLY A 35 1.58 26.11 6.17
N ASP A 36 1.05 26.88 5.22
CA ASP A 36 -0.02 27.86 5.46
C ASP A 36 -1.45 27.26 5.31
N LYS A 37 -1.56 25.98 4.99
CA LYS A 37 -2.86 25.31 4.80
C LYS A 37 -3.51 24.95 6.14
N PRO A 38 -4.87 24.93 6.18
CA PRO A 38 -5.60 24.44 7.35
C PRO A 38 -5.17 23.02 7.74
N VAL A 39 -5.11 22.77 9.05
CA VAL A 39 -4.64 21.49 9.62
C VAL A 39 -5.43 20.30 9.10
N ASP A 40 -6.72 20.47 8.85
CA ASP A 40 -7.64 19.45 8.34
C ASP A 40 -7.34 19.04 6.89
N GLU A 41 -6.72 19.91 6.09
CA GLU A 41 -6.30 19.58 4.72
C GLU A 41 -4.94 18.84 4.66
N LEU A 42 -4.09 19.02 5.69
CA LEU A 42 -2.72 18.49 5.69
C LEU A 42 -2.64 16.96 5.56
N PRO A 43 -3.50 16.15 6.21
CA PRO A 43 -3.45 14.69 6.08
C PRO A 43 -3.60 14.23 4.63
N MET A 44 -4.58 14.77 3.89
CA MET A 44 -4.83 14.39 2.51
C MET A 44 -3.72 14.86 1.56
N LEU A 45 -3.21 16.08 1.77
CA LEU A 45 -2.06 16.61 1.04
C LEU A 45 -0.81 15.74 1.28
N PHE A 46 -0.58 15.33 2.51
CA PHE A 46 0.53 14.44 2.86
C PHE A 46 0.43 13.09 2.14
N GLN A 47 -0.75 12.47 2.12
CA GLN A 47 -0.95 11.20 1.41
C GLN A 47 -0.64 11.32 -0.09
N ARG A 48 -1.06 12.42 -0.71
CA ARG A 48 -0.76 12.71 -2.12
C ARG A 48 0.74 12.92 -2.37
N ILE A 49 1.40 13.69 -1.50
CA ILE A 49 2.85 13.93 -1.60
C ILE A 49 3.61 12.61 -1.43
N LEU A 50 3.24 11.80 -0.43
CA LEU A 50 3.86 10.51 -0.16
C LEU A 50 3.74 9.55 -1.33
N SER A 51 2.54 9.45 -1.95
CA SER A 51 2.32 8.66 -3.16
C SER A 51 3.20 9.12 -4.32
N ASN A 52 3.28 10.43 -4.56
CA ASN A 52 4.11 10.98 -5.62
C ASN A 52 5.60 10.73 -5.38
N THR A 53 6.08 10.94 -4.14
CA THR A 53 7.49 10.70 -3.77
C THR A 53 7.86 9.22 -3.92
N THR A 54 6.96 8.32 -3.54
CA THR A 54 7.14 6.87 -3.75
C THR A 54 7.23 6.52 -5.24
N LEU A 55 6.35 7.09 -6.07
CA LEU A 55 6.40 6.86 -7.53
C LEU A 55 7.68 7.42 -8.16
N ASP A 56 8.14 8.58 -7.71
CA ASP A 56 9.37 9.17 -8.20
C ASP A 56 10.60 8.33 -7.79
N TRP A 57 10.57 7.72 -6.61
CA TRP A 57 11.59 6.76 -6.22
C TRP A 57 11.66 5.58 -7.19
N PHE A 58 10.51 4.97 -7.55
CA PHE A 58 10.47 3.89 -8.55
C PHE A 58 10.96 4.33 -9.93
N ARG A 59 10.61 5.53 -10.38
CA ARG A 59 11.12 6.08 -11.65
C ARG A 59 12.63 6.22 -11.64
N ARG A 60 13.21 6.74 -10.55
CA ARG A 60 14.67 6.85 -10.37
C ARG A 60 15.33 5.49 -10.35
N GLN A 61 14.76 4.50 -9.66
CA GLN A 61 15.28 3.13 -9.64
C GLN A 61 15.20 2.47 -11.02
N LYS A 62 14.09 2.65 -11.74
CA LYS A 62 13.97 2.14 -13.11
C LYS A 62 15.04 2.75 -14.03
N THR A 63 15.33 4.04 -13.90
CA THR A 63 16.37 4.72 -14.67
C THR A 63 17.75 4.21 -14.28
N LYS A 64 18.05 4.00 -13.00
CA LYS A 64 19.29 3.36 -12.54
C LYS A 64 19.42 1.94 -13.09
N ASN A 65 18.36 1.14 -13.00
CA ASN A 65 18.38 -0.25 -13.49
C ASN A 65 18.43 -0.33 -15.01
N ALA A 66 17.85 0.62 -15.76
CA ALA A 66 17.94 0.69 -17.22
C ALA A 66 19.36 1.04 -17.70
N LEU A 67 20.14 1.72 -16.86
CA LEU A 67 21.58 1.92 -17.11
C LEU A 67 22.41 0.64 -16.83
N PHE A 68 21.86 -0.30 -16.05
CA PHE A 68 22.57 -1.52 -15.64
C PHE A 68 22.00 -2.83 -16.19
N SER A 69 20.81 -2.85 -16.78
CA SER A 69 20.27 -4.06 -17.43
C SER A 69 19.13 -3.76 -18.40
N ASN A 70 19.36 -4.08 -19.67
CA ASN A 70 18.29 -4.46 -20.58
C ASN A 70 17.73 -5.80 -20.11
N PHE A 71 16.45 -5.90 -19.70
CA PHE A 71 15.59 -7.04 -19.99
C PHE A 71 14.25 -7.07 -19.24
N ASN A 72 13.21 -7.09 -20.02
CA ASN A 72 11.93 -7.82 -20.05
C ASN A 72 10.74 -7.48 -19.17
N GLU A 73 9.73 -7.15 -19.98
CA GLU A 73 8.29 -7.05 -19.78
C GLU A 73 7.63 -8.39 -19.45
N PHE A 74 6.49 -8.36 -18.75
CA PHE A 74 5.21 -8.86 -19.31
C PHE A 74 4.00 -8.48 -18.42
N GLU A 75 3.04 -7.80 -19.03
CA GLU A 75 1.67 -7.62 -18.51
C GLU A 75 0.78 -8.76 -19.00
N SER A 76 -0.16 -9.19 -18.18
CA SER A 76 -1.35 -9.87 -18.67
C SER A 76 -2.61 -9.53 -17.87
N LYS A 77 -3.70 -9.45 -18.61
CA LYS A 77 -5.03 -8.94 -18.31
C LYS A 77 -5.92 -9.94 -17.56
N GLN A 78 -6.88 -9.38 -16.82
CA GLN A 78 -8.30 -9.77 -16.74
C GLN A 78 -8.84 -10.35 -15.41
N ASN A 79 -9.81 -9.83 -14.85
CA ASN A 79 -11.28 -9.92 -14.75
C ASN A 79 -11.80 -9.60 -13.33
N GLN A 80 -12.99 -9.02 -13.33
CA GLN A 80 -13.71 -8.42 -12.23
C GLN A 80 -14.61 -9.46 -11.56
N ASP A 81 -14.54 -9.58 -10.23
CA ASP A 81 -15.60 -10.10 -9.38
C ASP A 81 -15.55 -9.37 -8.03
N ASP A 82 -16.72 -9.00 -7.52
CA ASP A 82 -16.89 -8.35 -6.23
C ASP A 82 -16.56 -9.31 -5.08
N PHE A 83 -15.48 -9.01 -4.36
CA PHE A 83 -15.08 -9.75 -3.18
C PHE A 83 -15.01 -8.79 -1.98
N ASP A 84 -15.62 -9.18 -0.87
CA ASP A 84 -15.64 -8.36 0.35
C ASP A 84 -14.33 -8.52 1.14
N VAL A 85 -13.50 -7.48 1.07
CA VAL A 85 -12.14 -7.45 1.65
C VAL A 85 -12.17 -7.15 3.14
N LEU A 86 -13.26 -6.59 3.65
CA LEU A 86 -13.38 -6.27 5.07
C LEU A 86 -13.28 -7.53 5.94
N GLU A 87 -13.70 -8.68 5.40
CA GLU A 87 -13.64 -9.96 6.10
C GLU A 87 -12.21 -10.50 6.27
N ILE A 88 -11.29 -10.12 5.35
CA ILE A 88 -9.86 -10.52 5.39
C ILE A 88 -9.04 -9.61 6.31
N LEU A 89 -9.43 -8.34 6.46
CA LEU A 89 -8.65 -7.32 7.17
C LEU A 89 -9.10 -7.09 8.61
N ALA A 90 -10.28 -7.56 8.98
CA ALA A 90 -10.82 -7.46 10.34
C ALA A 90 -9.85 -7.94 11.45
N PRO A 91 -8.98 -8.93 11.24
CA PRO A 91 -7.96 -9.33 12.21
C PRO A 91 -6.76 -8.38 12.32
N LEU A 92 -6.58 -7.42 11.38
CA LEU A 92 -5.41 -6.54 11.35
C LEU A 92 -5.52 -5.34 12.31
N GLU A 93 -6.73 -5.04 12.79
CA GLU A 93 -6.96 -4.01 13.82
C GLU A 93 -7.09 -4.67 15.19
N GLY A 94 -6.09 -4.41 16.02
CA GLY A 94 -5.89 -4.91 17.36
C GLY A 94 -7.14 -5.17 18.17
N HIS A 95 -7.51 -6.42 18.32
CA HIS A 95 -8.36 -6.85 19.41
C HIS A 95 -7.45 -7.23 20.58
N GLU A 96 -7.41 -6.37 21.60
CA GLU A 96 -7.11 -6.81 22.97
C GLU A 96 -8.22 -7.77 23.42
N ARG A 97 -8.19 -8.98 22.94
CA ARG A 97 -8.84 -10.11 23.59
C ARG A 97 -7.78 -10.99 24.16
N SER A 98 -8.00 -11.41 25.40
CA SER A 98 -7.24 -12.45 26.08
C SER A 98 -7.30 -13.75 25.27
N GLU A 99 -6.43 -13.86 24.28
CA GLU A 99 -6.24 -15.05 23.48
C GLU A 99 -5.12 -15.89 24.09
N SER A 100 -5.24 -17.21 23.97
CA SER A 100 -4.17 -18.15 24.35
C SER A 100 -2.88 -17.79 23.61
N ALA A 101 -1.72 -18.07 24.20
CA ALA A 101 -0.42 -17.81 23.58
C ALA A 101 -0.27 -18.47 22.20
N GLU A 102 -0.91 -19.62 21.99
CA GLU A 102 -0.94 -20.32 20.68
C GLU A 102 -1.74 -19.55 19.62
N ASP A 103 -2.89 -18.97 19.99
CA ASP A 103 -3.72 -18.19 19.07
C ASP A 103 -3.02 -16.90 18.67
N THR A 104 -2.30 -16.26 19.60
CA THR A 104 -1.51 -15.06 19.34
C THR A 104 -0.35 -15.33 18.36
N VAL A 105 0.36 -16.44 18.48
CA VAL A 105 1.44 -16.83 17.57
C VAL A 105 0.90 -17.13 16.18
N ASN A 106 -0.23 -17.84 16.09
CA ASN A 106 -0.87 -18.15 14.82
C ASN A 106 -1.35 -16.88 14.09
N SER A 107 -1.98 -15.95 14.82
CA SER A 107 -2.42 -14.66 14.28
C SER A 107 -1.24 -13.82 13.77
N GLN A 108 -0.12 -13.79 14.50
CA GLN A 108 1.08 -13.08 14.06
C GLN A 108 1.69 -13.68 12.80
N GLN A 109 1.69 -15.01 12.66
CA GLN A 109 2.16 -15.68 11.45
C GLN A 109 1.28 -15.37 10.24
N ILE A 110 -0.05 -15.38 10.40
CA ILE A 110 -1.00 -15.01 9.35
C ILE A 110 -0.77 -13.57 8.88
N VAL A 111 -0.61 -12.63 9.82
CA VAL A 111 -0.32 -11.23 9.50
C VAL A 111 0.98 -11.09 8.69
N ALA A 112 2.04 -11.77 9.12
CA ALA A 112 3.32 -11.76 8.42
C ALA A 112 3.20 -12.31 6.98
N GLU A 113 2.43 -13.38 6.78
CA GLU A 113 2.16 -13.93 5.45
C GLU A 113 1.37 -12.98 4.56
N ILE A 114 0.35 -12.29 5.11
CA ILE A 114 -0.41 -11.26 4.38
C ILE A 114 0.52 -10.11 3.97
N GLU A 115 1.39 -9.66 4.86
CA GLU A 115 2.37 -8.60 4.57
C GLU A 115 3.30 -8.99 3.41
N ILE A 116 3.77 -10.24 3.40
CA ILE A 116 4.60 -10.77 2.30
C ILE A 116 3.84 -10.74 0.97
N GLU A 117 2.58 -11.14 0.95
CA GLU A 117 1.78 -11.16 -0.28
C GLU A 117 1.42 -9.74 -0.77
N ILE A 118 1.13 -8.81 0.15
CA ILE A 118 0.95 -7.38 -0.20
C ILE A 118 2.21 -6.84 -0.91
N GLN A 119 3.39 -7.21 -0.43
CA GLN A 119 4.65 -6.78 -1.04
C GLN A 119 4.86 -7.32 -2.47
N LYS A 120 4.25 -8.45 -2.82
CA LYS A 120 4.34 -9.04 -4.17
C LYS A 120 3.40 -8.37 -5.18
N LEU A 121 2.42 -7.60 -4.73
CA LEU A 121 1.51 -6.89 -5.62
C LEU A 121 2.26 -5.90 -6.52
N PRO A 122 1.82 -5.69 -7.76
CA PRO A 122 2.28 -4.60 -8.60
C PRO A 122 2.11 -3.24 -7.90
N ALA A 123 3.06 -2.32 -8.08
CA ALA A 123 3.16 -1.07 -7.32
C ALA A 123 1.84 -0.26 -7.26
N ARG A 124 1.11 -0.14 -8.39
CA ARG A 124 -0.16 0.60 -8.43
C ARG A 124 -1.30 -0.12 -7.73
N GLN A 125 -1.33 -1.45 -7.77
CA GLN A 125 -2.33 -2.25 -7.07
C GLN A 125 -2.07 -2.21 -5.56
N ARG A 126 -0.81 -2.34 -5.15
CA ARG A 126 -0.39 -2.20 -3.75
C ARG A 126 -0.73 -0.82 -3.20
N GLU A 127 -0.43 0.25 -3.94
CA GLU A 127 -0.73 1.61 -3.54
C GLU A 127 -2.23 1.83 -3.33
N ALA A 128 -3.06 1.42 -4.30
CA ALA A 128 -4.50 1.51 -4.19
C ALA A 128 -5.04 0.73 -2.98
N PHE A 129 -4.52 -0.49 -2.78
CA PHE A 129 -4.90 -1.33 -1.66
C PHE A 129 -4.55 -0.68 -0.31
N LEU A 130 -3.30 -0.21 -0.14
CA LEU A 130 -2.86 0.40 1.11
C LEU A 130 -3.60 1.70 1.42
N LEU A 131 -3.88 2.54 0.42
CA LEU A 131 -4.65 3.76 0.62
C LEU A 131 -6.10 3.47 1.01
N ARG A 132 -6.74 2.49 0.39
CA ARG A 132 -8.14 2.15 0.65
C ARG A 132 -8.35 1.42 1.96
N TYR A 133 -7.49 0.46 2.30
CA TYR A 133 -7.74 -0.48 3.39
C TYR A 133 -6.81 -0.28 4.60
N TRP A 134 -5.67 0.36 4.42
CA TRP A 134 -4.77 0.69 5.52
C TRP A 134 -4.93 2.15 6.01
N GLU A 135 -5.06 3.10 5.08
CA GLU A 135 -5.27 4.51 5.38
C GLU A 135 -6.76 4.90 5.39
N GLU A 136 -7.65 3.97 5.08
CA GLU A 136 -9.10 4.12 5.09
C GLU A 136 -9.65 5.25 4.21
N LEU A 137 -8.89 5.67 3.20
CA LEU A 137 -9.33 6.69 2.25
C LEU A 137 -10.49 6.17 1.40
N ASP A 138 -11.44 7.02 1.06
CA ASP A 138 -12.48 6.67 0.09
C ASP A 138 -11.93 6.56 -1.34
N VAL A 139 -12.78 6.17 -2.32
CA VAL A 139 -12.35 5.99 -3.71
C VAL A 139 -11.91 7.32 -4.34
N ALA A 140 -12.60 8.42 -4.04
CA ALA A 140 -12.30 9.74 -4.58
C ALA A 140 -11.00 10.28 -4.00
N GLU A 141 -10.81 10.16 -2.69
CA GLU A 141 -9.57 10.52 -1.97
C GLU A 141 -8.37 9.70 -2.47
N THR A 142 -8.56 8.39 -2.64
CA THR A 142 -7.53 7.50 -3.20
C THR A 142 -7.16 7.91 -4.62
N ALA A 143 -8.13 8.23 -5.45
CA ALA A 143 -7.90 8.72 -6.80
C ALA A 143 -7.13 10.04 -6.81
N ALA A 144 -7.47 10.97 -5.92
CA ALA A 144 -6.77 12.23 -5.75
C ALA A 144 -5.31 12.02 -5.27
N ALA A 145 -5.09 11.12 -4.29
CA ALA A 145 -3.76 10.78 -3.80
C ALA A 145 -2.90 10.12 -4.88
N MET A 146 -3.46 9.18 -5.63
CA MET A 146 -2.75 8.45 -6.70
C MET A 146 -2.62 9.23 -8.02
N GLY A 147 -3.31 10.35 -8.18
CA GLY A 147 -3.35 11.12 -9.42
C GLY A 147 -3.94 10.34 -10.60
N CYS A 148 -5.03 9.60 -10.36
CA CYS A 148 -5.69 8.77 -11.37
C CYS A 148 -7.23 8.89 -11.25
N SER A 149 -7.98 8.21 -12.15
CA SER A 149 -9.43 8.18 -12.07
C SER A 149 -9.95 7.21 -11.01
N GLU A 150 -11.14 7.45 -10.47
CA GLU A 150 -11.82 6.52 -9.56
C GLU A 150 -12.01 5.12 -10.16
N GLY A 151 -12.30 5.04 -11.46
CA GLY A 151 -12.39 3.78 -12.17
C GLY A 151 -11.08 2.99 -12.15
N SER A 152 -9.94 3.70 -12.27
CA SER A 152 -8.61 3.09 -12.13
C SER A 152 -8.37 2.57 -10.72
N VAL A 153 -8.79 3.33 -9.69
CA VAL A 153 -8.69 2.88 -8.28
C VAL A 153 -9.48 1.60 -8.07
N LYS A 154 -10.75 1.57 -8.48
CA LYS A 154 -11.60 0.38 -8.36
C LYS A 154 -10.97 -0.84 -9.05
N THR A 155 -10.43 -0.66 -10.24
CA THR A 155 -9.73 -1.73 -10.98
C THR A 155 -8.48 -2.20 -10.25
N HIS A 156 -7.67 -1.28 -9.74
CA HIS A 156 -6.45 -1.64 -9.00
C HIS A 156 -6.77 -2.37 -7.69
N CYS A 157 -7.76 -1.90 -6.94
CA CYS A 157 -8.21 -2.56 -5.71
C CYS A 157 -8.76 -3.97 -5.98
N SER A 158 -9.66 -4.12 -6.97
CA SER A 158 -10.21 -5.43 -7.33
C SER A 158 -9.12 -6.43 -7.70
N ARG A 159 -8.15 -6.02 -8.53
CA ARG A 159 -7.01 -6.89 -8.90
C ARG A 159 -6.11 -7.23 -7.71
N ALA A 160 -5.87 -6.26 -6.83
CA ALA A 160 -5.08 -6.49 -5.62
C ALA A 160 -5.72 -7.55 -4.72
N VAL A 161 -7.02 -7.41 -4.48
CA VAL A 161 -7.81 -8.33 -3.66
C VAL A 161 -7.83 -9.74 -4.25
N GLN A 162 -8.11 -9.87 -5.54
CA GLN A 162 -8.08 -11.16 -6.23
C GLN A 162 -6.72 -11.84 -6.16
N ALA A 163 -5.64 -11.07 -6.30
CA ALA A 163 -4.28 -11.61 -6.20
C ALA A 163 -3.98 -12.09 -4.77
N LEU A 164 -4.36 -11.31 -3.76
CA LEU A 164 -4.20 -11.66 -2.35
C LEU A 164 -5.03 -12.89 -1.98
N ASP A 165 -6.31 -12.92 -2.33
CA ASP A 165 -7.20 -14.07 -2.09
C ASP A 165 -6.62 -15.37 -2.66
N LYS A 166 -6.18 -15.33 -3.92
CA LYS A 166 -5.55 -16.47 -4.58
C LYS A 166 -4.30 -16.94 -3.86
N ALA A 167 -3.44 -15.98 -3.45
CA ALA A 167 -2.18 -16.30 -2.79
C ALA A 167 -2.39 -16.87 -1.39
N LEU A 168 -3.31 -16.28 -0.61
CA LEU A 168 -3.62 -16.73 0.76
C LEU A 168 -4.31 -18.09 0.77
N LYS A 169 -5.26 -18.34 -0.13
CA LYS A 169 -5.88 -19.65 -0.30
C LYS A 169 -4.86 -20.74 -0.66
N ALA A 170 -3.86 -20.43 -1.49
CA ALA A 170 -2.79 -21.37 -1.83
C ALA A 170 -1.92 -21.74 -0.62
N LYS A 171 -1.90 -20.89 0.41
CA LYS A 171 -1.21 -21.14 1.69
C LYS A 171 -2.10 -21.73 2.77
N GLY A 172 -3.37 -22.06 2.43
CA GLY A 172 -4.35 -22.61 3.38
C GLY A 172 -4.94 -21.60 4.35
N ILE A 173 -4.64 -20.31 4.16
CA ILE A 173 -5.23 -19.20 4.93
C ILE A 173 -6.59 -18.92 4.30
N LYS A 174 -7.66 -19.18 5.06
CA LYS A 174 -9.02 -18.84 4.65
C LYS A 174 -9.40 -17.50 5.26
N PRO A 175 -10.09 -16.63 4.49
CA PRO A 175 -10.70 -15.44 5.02
C PRO A 175 -11.76 -15.73 6.06
#